data_f1895500c99764b9cba726c5f57e501a
#
_entry.id   f1895500c99764b9cba726c5f57e501a
#
_cell.length_a   1.000
_cell.length_b   1.000
_cell.length_c   1.000
_cell.angle_alpha   90.00
_cell.angle_beta   90.00
_cell.angle_gamma   90.00
#
_symmetry.space_group_name_H-M   'P 1'
#
loop_
_entity.id
_entity.type
_entity.pdbx_description
1 polymer ?
#
loop_
_entity_poly.entity_id
_entity_poly.type
_entity_poly.pdbx_seq_one_letter_code
_entity_poly.pdbx_strand_id
1 'polypeptide(L)'
;MPTGYWETEHLLRPADITVVGAGIVGMSTALHVKRSRPEALVRLVERAPLSSGGTTRNAGFACFGGAGEWLDDLDTVGPHALQGLIGMRAEGLAELIRLLGAEALGLRWTGGWELLSSSDEDTRLVDRIHTEWKTLQDLAGDPLHAALGHLHPAADSRPALQWDRDRAEALGAAHAIHLPWEGMIHTGHMVTAFHRALDDAGVQRLHGVEVKEVSPSPNGWTLDTNVGAIDSQRIGLCTNGLAAQLVSGLEVKPVPNRVLVLRVAPGTLPEGTYHIDRGYLYMRTLDDRHVLFGGGRQWGFELPLPPTRDEATEAQWDDRLLAASRQWVHSEAVTHRWTGWLGVGPDRCPLIGASQPGLHHAVRMGGMGVAIGARIGRELAANLLEA
;
A
#
# COMPACT_ATOMS: atom_id res chain seq x y z
N MET A 1 13.03 -22.18 -21.90
CA MET A 1 14.07 -23.24 -22.00
C MET A 1 13.56 -24.44 -21.26
N PRO A 2 13.87 -25.69 -21.62
CA PRO A 2 13.50 -26.85 -20.84
C PRO A 2 14.18 -26.74 -19.46
N THR A 3 13.42 -27.06 -18.39
CA THR A 3 13.94 -27.08 -17.03
C THR A 3 14.89 -28.25 -16.82
N GLY A 4 15.97 -28.02 -16.07
CA GLY A 4 16.91 -29.07 -15.69
C GLY A 4 16.35 -29.97 -14.59
N TYR A 5 16.95 -31.14 -14.39
CA TYR A 5 16.54 -32.11 -13.38
C TYR A 5 16.44 -31.50 -11.96
N TRP A 6 17.48 -30.77 -11.55
CA TRP A 6 17.52 -30.16 -10.21
C TRP A 6 16.50 -29.03 -10.03
N GLU A 7 16.18 -28.31 -11.09
CA GLU A 7 15.13 -27.29 -11.07
C GLU A 7 13.78 -27.95 -10.83
N THR A 8 13.47 -29.02 -11.56
CA THR A 8 12.20 -29.75 -11.42
C THR A 8 12.09 -30.43 -10.06
N GLU A 9 13.12 -31.20 -9.66
CA GLU A 9 13.06 -32.00 -8.43
C GLU A 9 13.15 -31.19 -7.14
N HIS A 10 13.71 -29.98 -7.19
CA HIS A 10 13.94 -29.20 -5.97
C HIS A 10 13.20 -27.85 -5.98
N LEU A 11 13.39 -27.05 -7.02
CA LEU A 11 12.84 -25.70 -7.03
C LEU A 11 11.36 -25.66 -7.41
N LEU A 12 10.92 -26.53 -8.33
CA LEU A 12 9.55 -26.55 -8.86
C LEU A 12 8.72 -27.73 -8.34
N ARG A 13 9.24 -28.54 -7.40
CA ARG A 13 8.48 -29.63 -6.80
C ARG A 13 7.17 -29.13 -6.22
N PRO A 14 6.10 -29.96 -6.13
CA PRO A 14 4.82 -29.57 -5.55
C PRO A 14 4.97 -28.92 -4.15
N ALA A 15 4.28 -27.81 -3.93
CA ALA A 15 4.31 -27.10 -2.65
C ALA A 15 3.01 -27.34 -1.86
N ASP A 16 3.08 -27.22 -0.53
CA ASP A 16 1.86 -27.24 0.30
C ASP A 16 1.06 -25.96 0.07
N ILE A 17 1.74 -24.81 0.04
CA ILE A 17 1.11 -23.51 -0.20
C ILE A 17 1.98 -22.66 -1.11
N THR A 18 1.41 -22.16 -2.21
CA THR A 18 2.05 -21.17 -3.07
C THR A 18 1.33 -19.82 -2.96
N VAL A 19 2.07 -18.78 -2.59
CA VAL A 19 1.61 -17.39 -2.58
C VAL A 19 2.08 -16.71 -3.86
N VAL A 20 1.16 -16.11 -4.61
CA VAL A 20 1.41 -15.44 -5.88
C VAL A 20 1.43 -13.93 -5.69
N GLY A 21 2.59 -13.30 -5.92
CA GLY A 21 2.87 -11.88 -5.76
C GLY A 21 3.66 -11.56 -4.48
N ALA A 22 4.93 -11.13 -4.63
CA ALA A 22 5.81 -10.74 -3.53
C ALA A 22 5.67 -9.24 -3.17
N GLY A 23 4.44 -8.74 -3.11
CA GLY A 23 4.09 -7.48 -2.45
C GLY A 23 3.97 -7.67 -0.94
N ILE A 24 3.69 -6.57 -0.22
CA ILE A 24 3.54 -6.56 1.25
C ILE A 24 2.54 -7.62 1.75
N VAL A 25 1.40 -7.76 1.07
CA VAL A 25 0.38 -8.77 1.42
C VAL A 25 0.94 -10.18 1.26
N GLY A 26 1.52 -10.51 0.09
CA GLY A 26 2.03 -11.86 -0.17
C GLY A 26 3.22 -12.23 0.72
N MET A 27 4.13 -11.29 0.96
CA MET A 27 5.27 -11.52 1.88
C MET A 27 4.79 -11.75 3.31
N SER A 28 3.82 -10.95 3.77
CA SER A 28 3.20 -11.15 5.09
C SER A 28 2.46 -12.49 5.17
N THR A 29 1.68 -12.85 4.14
CA THR A 29 0.98 -14.14 4.07
C THR A 29 1.96 -15.31 4.18
N ALA A 30 2.98 -15.33 3.31
CA ALA A 30 3.96 -16.41 3.29
C ALA A 30 4.70 -16.55 4.63
N LEU A 31 5.04 -15.42 5.27
CA LEU A 31 5.71 -15.41 6.55
C LEU A 31 4.82 -15.96 7.68
N HIS A 32 3.55 -15.55 7.74
CA HIS A 32 2.58 -16.03 8.72
C HIS A 32 2.29 -17.52 8.54
N VAL A 33 2.06 -17.98 7.30
CA VAL A 33 1.88 -19.41 7.01
C VAL A 33 3.08 -20.21 7.47
N LYS A 34 4.30 -19.79 7.09
CA LYS A 34 5.53 -20.52 7.42
C LYS A 34 5.81 -20.56 8.92
N ARG A 35 5.55 -19.48 9.64
CA ARG A 35 5.68 -19.44 11.11
C ARG A 35 4.67 -20.35 11.81
N SER A 36 3.46 -20.49 11.25
CA SER A 36 2.41 -21.36 11.80
C SER A 36 2.60 -22.85 11.45
N ARG A 37 3.22 -23.14 10.30
CA ARG A 37 3.56 -24.50 9.84
C ARG A 37 5.01 -24.56 9.36
N PRO A 38 5.97 -24.65 10.28
CA PRO A 38 7.40 -24.61 9.96
C PRO A 38 7.87 -25.72 9.00
N GLU A 39 7.22 -26.89 9.02
CA GLU A 39 7.51 -28.04 8.16
C GLU A 39 6.97 -27.90 6.74
N ALA A 40 5.94 -27.06 6.53
CA ALA A 40 5.32 -26.92 5.22
C ALA A 40 6.28 -26.29 4.19
N LEU A 41 6.20 -26.76 2.95
CA LEU A 41 6.83 -26.09 1.82
C LEU A 41 5.96 -24.89 1.39
N VAL A 42 6.33 -23.72 1.88
CA VAL A 42 5.70 -22.45 1.50
C VAL A 42 6.53 -21.79 0.40
N ARG A 43 5.90 -21.55 -0.75
CA ARG A 43 6.52 -20.89 -1.90
C ARG A 43 5.90 -19.52 -2.12
N LEU A 44 6.74 -18.54 -2.39
CA LEU A 44 6.35 -17.19 -2.81
C LEU A 44 6.87 -16.94 -4.22
N VAL A 45 5.98 -16.69 -5.18
CA VAL A 45 6.34 -16.41 -6.58
C VAL A 45 6.10 -14.96 -6.93
N GLU A 46 7.03 -14.36 -7.67
CA GLU A 46 6.97 -12.96 -8.14
C GLU A 46 7.41 -12.91 -9.62
N ARG A 47 6.60 -12.27 -10.47
CA ARG A 47 6.90 -12.17 -11.90
C ARG A 47 8.11 -11.31 -12.22
N ALA A 48 8.34 -10.27 -11.45
CA ALA A 48 9.46 -9.35 -11.65
C ALA A 48 10.74 -9.90 -10.99
N PRO A 49 11.92 -9.62 -11.55
CA PRO A 49 13.19 -9.97 -10.92
C PRO A 49 13.44 -9.22 -9.60
N LEU A 50 12.83 -8.05 -9.43
CA LEU A 50 12.81 -7.28 -8.20
C LEU A 50 11.36 -7.11 -7.74
N SER A 51 11.13 -6.88 -6.44
CA SER A 51 9.79 -6.57 -5.89
C SER A 51 9.33 -5.20 -6.38
N SER A 52 9.01 -5.07 -7.67
CA SER A 52 8.71 -3.81 -8.34
C SER A 52 7.22 -3.51 -8.50
N GLY A 53 6.37 -4.13 -7.70
CA GLY A 53 4.94 -3.84 -7.60
C GLY A 53 4.63 -2.60 -6.77
N GLY A 54 3.35 -2.41 -6.39
CA GLY A 54 2.90 -1.28 -5.57
C GLY A 54 3.67 -1.11 -4.25
N THR A 55 4.27 -2.18 -3.75
CA THR A 55 5.03 -2.18 -2.48
C THR A 55 6.30 -1.33 -2.52
N THR A 56 7.01 -1.26 -3.64
CA THR A 56 8.20 -0.40 -3.80
C THR A 56 7.92 0.87 -4.60
N ARG A 57 6.73 0.97 -5.19
CA ARG A 57 6.32 2.12 -6.03
C ARG A 57 5.28 3.01 -5.36
N ASN A 58 5.11 2.88 -4.03
CA ASN A 58 4.30 3.78 -3.22
C ASN A 58 5.15 4.93 -2.65
N ALA A 59 4.50 5.85 -1.95
CA ALA A 59 5.15 7.00 -1.34
C ALA A 59 5.75 6.72 0.07
N GLY A 60 5.46 5.57 0.67
CA GLY A 60 5.93 5.20 2.01
C GLY A 60 5.22 5.94 3.14
N PHE A 61 3.98 6.34 2.95
CA PHE A 61 3.16 6.90 4.02
C PHE A 61 2.69 5.78 4.96
N ALA A 62 2.90 5.97 6.24
CA ALA A 62 2.24 5.24 7.32
C ALA A 62 1.04 6.09 7.76
N CYS A 63 -0.07 5.99 7.03
CA CYS A 63 -1.21 6.90 7.13
C CYS A 63 -2.54 6.14 7.22
N PHE A 64 -3.56 6.84 7.73
CA PHE A 64 -4.87 6.25 8.00
C PHE A 64 -6.01 6.96 7.26
N GLY A 65 -5.71 7.94 6.44
CA GLY A 65 -6.61 8.86 5.75
C GLY A 65 -6.67 10.23 6.42
N GLY A 66 -6.96 11.27 5.64
CA GLY A 66 -7.16 12.64 6.11
C GLY A 66 -8.62 12.93 6.45
N ALA A 67 -8.90 14.10 7.02
CA ALA A 67 -10.25 14.53 7.39
C ALA A 67 -11.19 14.56 6.17
N GLY A 68 -10.71 15.07 5.02
CA GLY A 68 -11.47 15.09 3.78
C GLY A 68 -11.77 13.69 3.23
N GLU A 69 -10.80 12.76 3.29
CA GLU A 69 -11.02 11.37 2.91
C GLU A 69 -12.05 10.69 3.83
N TRP A 70 -11.96 10.94 5.14
CA TRP A 70 -12.89 10.35 6.10
C TRP A 70 -14.32 10.87 5.93
N LEU A 71 -14.51 12.12 5.53
CA LEU A 71 -15.84 12.65 5.21
C LEU A 71 -16.45 11.97 3.97
N ASP A 72 -15.65 11.75 2.92
CA ASP A 72 -16.10 11.02 1.74
C ASP A 72 -16.45 9.56 2.09
N ASP A 73 -15.63 8.91 2.95
CA ASP A 73 -15.89 7.56 3.43
C ASP A 73 -17.14 7.52 4.32
N LEU A 74 -17.33 8.53 5.22
CA LEU A 74 -18.51 8.64 6.07
C LEU A 74 -19.80 8.68 5.26
N ASP A 75 -19.83 9.42 4.16
CA ASP A 75 -20.96 9.50 3.23
C ASP A 75 -21.22 8.18 2.50
N THR A 76 -20.13 7.47 2.16
CA THR A 76 -20.22 6.29 1.29
C THR A 76 -20.55 5.03 2.08
N VAL A 77 -19.92 4.82 3.24
CA VAL A 77 -20.02 3.57 4.01
C VAL A 77 -20.61 3.73 5.41
N GLY A 78 -20.79 4.97 5.88
CA GLY A 78 -21.32 5.28 7.19
C GLY A 78 -20.31 5.17 8.35
N PRO A 79 -20.69 5.63 9.57
CA PRO A 79 -19.75 5.83 10.67
C PRO A 79 -19.12 4.54 11.19
N HIS A 80 -19.88 3.46 11.30
CA HIS A 80 -19.38 2.20 11.84
C HIS A 80 -18.35 1.54 10.90
N ALA A 81 -18.61 1.56 9.60
CA ALA A 81 -17.69 1.01 8.61
C ALA A 81 -16.43 1.89 8.47
N LEU A 82 -16.56 3.22 8.55
CA LEU A 82 -15.42 4.13 8.58
C LEU A 82 -14.51 3.87 9.80
N GLN A 83 -15.08 3.74 10.99
CA GLN A 83 -14.32 3.42 12.20
C GLN A 83 -13.58 2.09 12.05
N GLY A 84 -14.23 1.06 11.51
CA GLY A 84 -13.63 -0.23 11.22
C GLY A 84 -12.48 -0.13 10.20
N LEU A 85 -12.63 0.71 9.17
CA LEU A 85 -11.61 0.92 8.14
C LEU A 85 -10.36 1.62 8.73
N ILE A 86 -10.53 2.65 9.56
CA ILE A 86 -9.43 3.31 10.27
C ILE A 86 -8.73 2.32 11.21
N GLY A 87 -9.49 1.54 11.97
CA GLY A 87 -8.96 0.48 12.84
C GLY A 87 -8.15 -0.56 12.06
N MET A 88 -8.66 -1.02 10.93
CA MET A 88 -7.96 -1.97 10.05
C MET A 88 -6.62 -1.41 9.55
N ARG A 89 -6.57 -0.12 9.18
CA ARG A 89 -5.34 0.57 8.75
C ARG A 89 -4.34 0.67 9.91
N ALA A 90 -4.80 1.06 11.10
CA ALA A 90 -3.96 1.18 12.29
C ALA A 90 -3.40 -0.17 12.77
N GLU A 91 -4.25 -1.21 12.84
CA GLU A 91 -3.84 -2.58 13.19
C GLU A 91 -2.85 -3.16 12.18
N GLY A 92 -3.01 -2.85 10.89
CA GLY A 92 -2.11 -3.32 9.86
C GLY A 92 -0.72 -2.70 9.96
N LEU A 93 -0.62 -1.40 10.29
CA LEU A 93 0.67 -0.78 10.58
C LEU A 93 1.30 -1.38 11.85
N ALA A 94 0.51 -1.58 12.91
CA ALA A 94 0.98 -2.24 14.13
C ALA A 94 1.50 -3.65 13.85
N GLU A 95 0.82 -4.41 12.98
CA GLU A 95 1.26 -5.73 12.54
C GLU A 95 2.57 -5.66 11.77
N LEU A 96 2.71 -4.71 10.84
CA LEU A 96 3.94 -4.49 10.07
C LEU A 96 5.13 -4.19 11.00
N ILE A 97 4.93 -3.36 12.01
CA ILE A 97 5.95 -3.03 13.02
C ILE A 97 6.31 -4.27 13.84
N ARG A 98 5.32 -5.08 14.25
CA ARG A 98 5.56 -6.33 15.00
C ARG A 98 6.32 -7.37 14.17
N LEU A 99 6.04 -7.46 12.88
CA LEU A 99 6.70 -8.43 11.98
C LEU A 99 8.17 -8.11 11.75
N LEU A 100 8.50 -6.83 11.55
CA LEU A 100 9.79 -6.40 11.00
C LEU A 100 10.60 -5.49 11.92
N GLY A 101 9.95 -4.82 12.88
CA GLY A 101 10.55 -3.80 13.72
C GLY A 101 10.53 -2.41 13.09
N ALA A 102 10.32 -1.38 13.91
CA ALA A 102 10.25 0.02 13.47
C ALA A 102 11.56 0.51 12.83
N GLU A 103 12.71 0.12 13.39
CA GLU A 103 14.03 0.47 12.87
C GLU A 103 14.27 -0.12 11.48
N ALA A 104 13.96 -1.41 11.28
CA ALA A 104 14.12 -2.08 9.99
C ALA A 104 13.19 -1.53 8.90
N LEU A 105 12.07 -0.93 9.29
CA LEU A 105 11.17 -0.19 8.41
C LEU A 105 11.69 1.23 8.07
N GLY A 106 12.65 1.74 8.81
CA GLY A 106 13.00 3.17 8.80
C GLY A 106 11.80 4.04 9.18
N LEU A 107 10.96 3.56 10.12
CA LEU A 107 9.76 4.26 10.54
C LEU A 107 10.13 5.53 11.31
N ARG A 108 9.54 6.64 10.89
CA ARG A 108 9.63 7.94 11.57
C ARG A 108 8.21 8.46 11.82
N TRP A 109 7.91 8.73 13.07
CA TRP A 109 6.65 9.33 13.51
C TRP A 109 6.71 10.86 13.34
N THR A 110 6.60 11.32 12.10
CA THR A 110 6.73 12.75 11.75
C THR A 110 5.43 13.51 11.86
N GLY A 111 4.32 12.82 11.99
CA GLY A 111 3.00 13.34 11.70
C GLY A 111 2.73 13.42 10.19
N GLY A 112 1.47 13.63 9.85
CA GLY A 112 1.00 13.98 8.52
C GLY A 112 0.21 15.27 8.55
N TRP A 113 0.01 15.91 7.39
CA TRP A 113 -0.82 17.11 7.27
C TRP A 113 -1.73 17.01 6.05
N GLU A 114 -2.99 17.33 6.22
CA GLU A 114 -3.87 17.61 5.10
C GLU A 114 -3.83 19.11 4.83
N LEU A 115 -3.44 19.49 3.61
CA LEU A 115 -3.32 20.87 3.18
C LEU A 115 -4.53 21.27 2.35
N LEU A 116 -5.17 22.38 2.73
CA LEU A 116 -6.37 22.90 2.12
C LEU A 116 -6.07 24.28 1.53
N SER A 117 -6.48 24.51 0.30
CA SER A 117 -6.29 25.76 -0.42
C SER A 117 -7.44 26.74 -0.13
N SER A 118 -7.37 27.92 -0.74
CA SER A 118 -8.46 28.91 -0.71
C SER A 118 -9.49 28.70 -1.84
N SER A 119 -9.51 27.54 -2.48
CA SER A 119 -10.53 27.23 -3.49
C SER A 119 -11.93 27.14 -2.88
N ASP A 120 -12.97 27.39 -3.68
CA ASP A 120 -14.36 27.23 -3.23
C ASP A 120 -14.68 25.81 -2.76
N GLU A 121 -14.01 24.81 -3.34
CA GLU A 121 -14.17 23.42 -2.95
C GLU A 121 -13.57 23.15 -1.59
N ASP A 122 -12.32 23.57 -1.35
CA ASP A 122 -11.66 23.41 -0.05
C ASP A 122 -12.34 24.25 1.04
N THR A 123 -12.86 25.45 0.71
CA THR A 123 -13.64 26.27 1.64
C THR A 123 -14.88 25.53 2.14
N ARG A 124 -15.65 24.91 1.23
CA ARG A 124 -16.81 24.08 1.63
C ARG A 124 -16.39 22.84 2.42
N LEU A 125 -15.24 22.24 2.09
CA LEU A 125 -14.69 21.12 2.82
C LEU A 125 -14.30 21.51 4.26
N VAL A 126 -13.67 22.67 4.44
CA VAL A 126 -13.31 23.23 5.76
C VAL A 126 -14.57 23.44 6.62
N ASP A 127 -15.62 24.05 6.09
CA ASP A 127 -16.89 24.27 6.79
C ASP A 127 -17.50 22.94 7.25
N ARG A 128 -17.44 21.93 6.39
CA ARG A 128 -17.93 20.58 6.72
C ARG A 128 -17.06 19.91 7.77
N ILE A 129 -15.73 20.00 7.67
CA ILE A 129 -14.81 19.47 8.68
C ILE A 129 -15.08 20.12 10.04
N HIS A 130 -15.31 21.44 10.10
CA HIS A 130 -15.68 22.12 11.33
C HIS A 130 -16.98 21.57 11.93
N THR A 131 -18.00 21.35 11.10
CA THR A 131 -19.28 20.78 11.54
C THR A 131 -19.13 19.38 12.11
N GLU A 132 -18.36 18.52 11.41
CA GLU A 132 -18.18 17.10 11.78
C GLU A 132 -16.95 16.85 12.67
N TRP A 133 -16.27 17.88 13.13
CA TRP A 133 -15.00 17.77 13.85
C TRP A 133 -15.01 16.75 14.98
N LYS A 134 -16.03 16.85 15.85
CA LYS A 134 -16.16 15.92 16.97
C LYS A 134 -16.39 14.49 16.51
N THR A 135 -17.26 14.30 15.52
CA THR A 135 -17.55 12.99 14.94
C THR A 135 -16.27 12.34 14.38
N LEU A 136 -15.48 13.10 13.61
CA LEU A 136 -14.21 12.61 13.05
C LEU A 136 -13.19 12.25 14.14
N GLN A 137 -13.07 13.07 15.17
CA GLN A 137 -12.20 12.81 16.32
C GLN A 137 -12.59 11.51 17.05
N ASP A 138 -13.88 11.33 17.33
CA ASP A 138 -14.39 10.17 18.07
C ASP A 138 -14.24 8.88 17.23
N LEU A 139 -14.54 8.94 15.93
CA LEU A 139 -14.43 7.78 15.03
C LEU A 139 -12.99 7.31 14.81
N ALA A 140 -12.03 8.24 14.78
CA ALA A 140 -10.64 7.91 14.50
C ALA A 140 -9.81 7.70 15.78
N GLY A 141 -10.09 8.42 16.85
CA GLY A 141 -9.27 8.43 18.07
C GLY A 141 -9.15 7.06 18.72
N ASP A 142 -10.28 6.43 19.01
CA ASP A 142 -10.33 5.14 19.70
C ASP A 142 -9.57 4.04 18.94
N PRO A 143 -9.81 3.79 17.62
CA PRO A 143 -9.07 2.74 16.90
C PRO A 143 -7.57 3.04 16.73
N LEU A 144 -7.18 4.30 16.52
CA LEU A 144 -5.77 4.68 16.44
C LEU A 144 -5.06 4.43 17.77
N HIS A 145 -5.66 4.86 18.87
CA HIS A 145 -5.10 4.66 20.20
C HIS A 145 -5.04 3.17 20.57
N ALA A 146 -6.09 2.40 20.32
CA ALA A 146 -6.14 0.97 20.62
C ALA A 146 -5.03 0.18 19.87
N ALA A 147 -4.81 0.49 18.60
CA ALA A 147 -3.84 -0.24 17.77
C ALA A 147 -2.40 0.26 17.96
N LEU A 148 -2.18 1.56 18.11
CA LEU A 148 -0.86 2.19 18.03
C LEU A 148 -0.39 2.82 19.34
N GLY A 149 -1.25 2.95 20.35
CA GLY A 149 -0.94 3.65 21.59
C GLY A 149 0.32 3.15 22.30
N HIS A 150 0.58 1.84 22.24
CA HIS A 150 1.79 1.24 22.82
C HIS A 150 3.03 1.28 21.91
N LEU A 151 2.89 1.70 20.64
CA LEU A 151 3.97 1.78 19.64
C LEU A 151 4.38 3.21 19.35
N HIS A 152 3.47 4.16 19.53
CA HIS A 152 3.72 5.55 19.22
C HIS A 152 4.37 6.27 20.42
N PRO A 153 5.48 7.01 20.23
CA PRO A 153 6.28 7.59 21.33
C PRO A 153 5.57 8.63 22.19
N ALA A 154 4.41 9.13 21.78
CA ALA A 154 3.66 10.16 22.53
C ALA A 154 2.14 9.92 22.47
N ALA A 155 1.69 8.68 22.69
CA ALA A 155 0.30 8.26 22.53
C ALA A 155 -0.69 8.88 23.52
N ASP A 156 -0.25 9.12 24.76
CA ASP A 156 -1.16 9.39 25.90
C ASP A 156 -1.96 10.71 25.83
N SER A 157 -1.66 11.60 24.89
CA SER A 157 -2.31 12.91 24.78
C SER A 157 -2.61 13.37 23.35
N ARG A 158 -2.59 12.47 22.36
CA ARG A 158 -2.74 12.89 20.97
C ARG A 158 -4.19 12.80 20.49
N PRO A 159 -4.76 13.91 19.98
CA PRO A 159 -6.01 13.86 19.23
C PRO A 159 -5.82 13.10 17.92
N ALA A 160 -6.92 12.68 17.30
CA ALA A 160 -6.86 12.11 15.94
C ALA A 160 -6.49 13.17 14.89
N LEU A 161 -7.02 14.38 15.07
CA LEU A 161 -6.84 15.55 14.20
C LEU A 161 -6.54 16.81 15.02
N GLN A 162 -5.76 17.71 14.46
CA GLN A 162 -5.47 19.01 15.07
C GLN A 162 -5.30 20.09 13.97
N TRP A 163 -5.95 21.24 14.12
CA TRP A 163 -5.68 22.38 13.27
C TRP A 163 -4.26 22.90 13.51
N ASP A 164 -3.52 23.15 12.42
CA ASP A 164 -2.13 23.60 12.48
C ASP A 164 -1.95 24.87 11.64
N ARG A 165 -2.13 26.02 12.29
CA ARG A 165 -2.01 27.33 11.65
C ARG A 165 -0.58 27.62 11.20
N ASP A 166 0.42 27.25 12.01
CA ASP A 166 1.80 27.53 11.73
C ASP A 166 2.26 26.77 10.48
N ARG A 167 1.81 25.52 10.34
CA ARG A 167 2.09 24.72 9.15
C ARG A 167 1.38 25.27 7.91
N ALA A 168 0.16 25.74 8.06
CA ALA A 168 -0.59 26.36 6.94
C ALA A 168 0.17 27.62 6.46
N GLU A 169 0.58 28.50 7.36
CA GLU A 169 1.34 29.72 7.04
C GLU A 169 2.68 29.37 6.37
N ALA A 170 3.45 28.44 6.95
CA ALA A 170 4.75 28.02 6.43
C ALA A 170 4.68 27.47 5.00
N LEU A 171 3.56 26.87 4.58
CA LEU A 171 3.38 26.28 3.26
C LEU A 171 2.46 27.09 2.32
N GLY A 172 1.97 28.26 2.76
CA GLY A 172 1.06 29.08 1.97
C GLY A 172 -0.29 28.40 1.72
N ALA A 173 -0.71 27.48 2.58
CA ALA A 173 -2.02 26.87 2.58
C ALA A 173 -3.04 27.79 3.28
N ALA A 174 -4.32 27.72 2.90
CA ALA A 174 -5.37 28.42 3.64
C ALA A 174 -5.59 27.79 5.02
N HIS A 175 -5.56 26.45 5.08
CA HIS A 175 -5.65 25.67 6.30
C HIS A 175 -4.74 24.45 6.24
N ALA A 176 -4.30 23.95 7.40
CA ALA A 176 -3.65 22.66 7.54
C ALA A 176 -4.25 21.90 8.73
N ILE A 177 -4.49 20.61 8.55
CA ILE A 177 -4.92 19.70 9.60
C ILE A 177 -3.80 18.71 9.86
N HIS A 178 -3.26 18.73 11.05
CA HIS A 178 -2.25 17.80 11.52
C HIS A 178 -2.88 16.45 11.87
N LEU A 179 -2.26 15.39 11.42
CA LEU A 179 -2.57 13.98 11.63
C LEU A 179 -1.47 13.36 12.51
N PRO A 180 -1.54 13.53 13.84
CA PRO A 180 -0.40 13.24 14.72
C PRO A 180 0.02 11.77 14.76
N TRP A 181 -0.87 10.85 14.41
CA TRP A 181 -0.64 9.40 14.40
C TRP A 181 0.06 8.90 13.15
N GLU A 182 0.25 9.77 12.16
CA GLU A 182 0.89 9.39 10.91
C GLU A 182 2.42 9.47 10.98
N GLY A 183 3.04 8.82 10.02
CA GLY A 183 4.47 8.82 9.86
C GLY A 183 4.89 8.38 8.46
N MET A 184 6.14 8.07 8.32
CA MET A 184 6.69 7.59 7.06
C MET A 184 7.62 6.40 7.27
N ILE A 185 7.65 5.51 6.28
CA ILE A 185 8.60 4.38 6.22
C ILE A 185 9.52 4.51 5.01
N HIS A 186 10.60 3.75 5.02
CA HIS A 186 11.45 3.57 3.86
C HIS A 186 11.06 2.27 3.14
N THR A 187 10.35 2.37 2.01
CA THR A 187 9.79 1.21 1.29
C THR A 187 10.84 0.17 0.86
N GLY A 188 12.04 0.62 0.50
CA GLY A 188 13.16 -0.28 0.18
C GLY A 188 13.66 -1.05 1.40
N HIS A 189 13.77 -0.39 2.56
CA HIS A 189 14.14 -1.06 3.82
C HIS A 189 13.08 -2.09 4.22
N MET A 190 11.80 -1.76 4.11
CA MET A 190 10.69 -2.67 4.37
C MET A 190 10.81 -3.95 3.54
N VAL A 191 11.03 -3.85 2.22
CA VAL A 191 11.19 -5.02 1.35
C VAL A 191 12.42 -5.84 1.74
N THR A 192 13.54 -5.19 2.04
CA THR A 192 14.76 -5.87 2.49
C THR A 192 14.51 -6.62 3.81
N ALA A 193 13.80 -6.01 4.76
CA ALA A 193 13.45 -6.63 6.03
C ALA A 193 12.53 -7.84 5.84
N PHE A 194 11.52 -7.73 4.97
CA PHE A 194 10.68 -8.88 4.60
C PHE A 194 11.49 -10.01 3.98
N HIS A 195 12.40 -9.71 3.03
CA HIS A 195 13.21 -10.75 2.39
C HIS A 195 14.05 -11.51 3.42
N ARG A 196 14.69 -10.81 4.37
CA ARG A 196 15.44 -11.44 5.45
C ARG A 196 14.53 -12.33 6.31
N ALA A 197 13.38 -11.81 6.76
CA ALA A 197 12.45 -12.58 7.58
C ALA A 197 11.90 -13.82 6.87
N LEU A 198 11.68 -13.77 5.56
CA LEU A 198 11.24 -14.90 4.73
C LEU A 198 12.35 -15.96 4.59
N ASP A 199 13.59 -15.51 4.36
CA ASP A 199 14.76 -16.41 4.26
C ASP A 199 15.03 -17.10 5.60
N ASP A 200 15.03 -16.36 6.70
CA ASP A 200 15.20 -16.89 8.07
C ASP A 200 14.10 -17.89 8.44
N ALA A 201 12.88 -17.68 7.97
CA ALA A 201 11.77 -18.61 8.17
C ALA A 201 11.82 -19.83 7.23
N GLY A 202 12.63 -19.82 6.16
CA GLY A 202 12.73 -20.88 5.18
C GLY A 202 11.59 -20.89 4.16
N VAL A 203 11.08 -19.72 3.77
CA VAL A 203 10.15 -19.57 2.63
C VAL A 203 10.92 -19.65 1.32
N GLN A 204 10.49 -20.53 0.41
CA GLN A 204 11.07 -20.62 -0.93
C GLN A 204 10.59 -19.43 -1.78
N ARG A 205 11.52 -18.55 -2.18
CA ARG A 205 11.19 -17.38 -3.01
C ARG A 205 11.66 -17.60 -4.45
N LEU A 206 10.75 -17.44 -5.41
CA LEU A 206 11.03 -17.52 -6.83
C LEU A 206 10.70 -16.19 -7.50
N HIS A 207 11.69 -15.40 -7.84
CA HIS A 207 11.55 -14.17 -8.62
C HIS A 207 11.75 -14.44 -10.11
N GLY A 208 11.13 -13.65 -10.98
CA GLY A 208 11.14 -13.86 -12.42
C GLY A 208 10.18 -14.97 -12.87
N VAL A 209 9.28 -15.41 -11.98
CA VAL A 209 8.28 -16.44 -12.26
C VAL A 209 6.90 -15.79 -12.40
N GLU A 210 6.42 -15.70 -13.62
CA GLU A 210 5.11 -15.15 -13.96
C GLU A 210 4.08 -16.28 -14.05
N VAL A 211 3.05 -16.20 -13.19
CA VAL A 211 1.88 -17.06 -13.28
C VAL A 211 0.93 -16.49 -14.32
N LYS A 212 0.59 -17.30 -15.33
CA LYS A 212 -0.27 -16.94 -16.46
C LYS A 212 -1.69 -17.45 -16.26
N GLU A 213 -1.82 -18.64 -15.69
CA GLU A 213 -3.09 -19.30 -15.44
C GLU A 213 -3.03 -20.14 -14.16
N VAL A 214 -4.16 -20.29 -13.51
CA VAL A 214 -4.36 -21.15 -12.34
C VAL A 214 -5.51 -22.09 -12.64
N SER A 215 -5.25 -23.39 -12.59
CA SER A 215 -6.25 -24.44 -12.92
C SER A 215 -6.30 -25.53 -11.85
N PRO A 216 -7.47 -26.17 -11.63
CA PRO A 216 -7.59 -27.29 -10.71
C PRO A 216 -6.73 -28.48 -11.15
N SER A 217 -6.17 -29.21 -10.19
CA SER A 217 -5.45 -30.46 -10.38
C SER A 217 -5.96 -31.54 -9.41
N PRO A 218 -5.62 -32.83 -9.60
CA PRO A 218 -6.08 -33.88 -8.70
C PRO A 218 -5.68 -33.71 -7.23
N ASN A 219 -4.57 -33.01 -6.97
CA ASN A 219 -4.02 -32.80 -5.63
C ASN A 219 -4.05 -31.30 -5.21
N GLY A 220 -4.92 -30.49 -5.79
CA GLY A 220 -5.02 -29.06 -5.51
C GLY A 220 -5.06 -28.21 -6.77
N TRP A 221 -3.96 -27.53 -7.08
CA TRP A 221 -3.90 -26.53 -8.14
C TRP A 221 -2.60 -26.61 -8.94
N THR A 222 -2.70 -26.37 -10.25
CA THR A 222 -1.54 -26.17 -11.13
C THR A 222 -1.48 -24.70 -11.55
N LEU A 223 -0.29 -24.10 -11.41
CA LEU A 223 0.03 -22.77 -11.92
C LEU A 223 0.84 -22.93 -13.24
N ASP A 224 0.28 -22.50 -14.35
CA ASP A 224 1.04 -22.34 -15.59
C ASP A 224 1.91 -21.10 -15.50
N THR A 225 3.22 -21.27 -15.71
CA THR A 225 4.19 -20.19 -15.58
C THR A 225 5.13 -20.09 -16.78
N ASN A 226 5.91 -19.01 -16.83
CA ASN A 226 6.97 -18.84 -17.84
C ASN A 226 8.14 -19.83 -17.69
N VAL A 227 8.22 -20.55 -16.55
CA VAL A 227 9.28 -21.55 -16.28
C VAL A 227 8.76 -23.00 -16.30
N GLY A 228 7.48 -23.21 -16.62
CA GLY A 228 6.80 -24.51 -16.60
C GLY A 228 5.66 -24.54 -15.57
N ALA A 229 4.98 -25.68 -15.50
CA ALA A 229 3.90 -25.88 -14.54
C ALA A 229 4.43 -26.09 -13.12
N ILE A 230 3.75 -25.53 -12.14
CA ILE A 230 4.05 -25.67 -10.72
C ILE A 230 2.79 -26.13 -10.00
N ASP A 231 2.86 -27.23 -9.26
CA ASP A 231 1.73 -27.72 -8.49
C ASP A 231 1.77 -27.23 -7.04
N SER A 232 0.58 -27.02 -6.47
CA SER A 232 0.41 -26.59 -5.08
C SER A 232 -0.91 -27.10 -4.52
N GLN A 233 -0.93 -27.51 -3.25
CA GLN A 233 -2.18 -27.93 -2.63
C GLN A 233 -3.13 -26.75 -2.44
N ARG A 234 -2.59 -25.57 -2.07
CA ARG A 234 -3.36 -24.33 -1.87
C ARG A 234 -2.64 -23.13 -2.46
N ILE A 235 -3.44 -22.14 -2.87
CA ILE A 235 -2.92 -20.90 -3.48
C ILE A 235 -3.47 -19.68 -2.76
N GLY A 236 -2.60 -18.72 -2.44
CA GLY A 236 -2.94 -17.37 -2.02
C GLY A 236 -2.60 -16.35 -3.10
N LEU A 237 -3.62 -15.73 -3.72
CA LEU A 237 -3.41 -14.69 -4.73
C LEU A 237 -3.26 -13.31 -4.07
N CYS A 238 -2.09 -12.69 -4.22
CA CYS A 238 -1.73 -11.38 -3.69
C CYS A 238 -1.28 -10.41 -4.79
N THR A 239 -1.83 -10.57 -6.00
CA THR A 239 -1.44 -9.81 -7.19
C THR A 239 -2.16 -8.46 -7.32
N ASN A 240 -2.86 -8.04 -6.26
CA ASN A 240 -3.56 -6.76 -6.13
C ASN A 240 -4.45 -6.45 -7.36
N GLY A 241 -4.28 -5.31 -8.04
CA GLY A 241 -5.09 -4.92 -9.20
C GLY A 241 -5.06 -5.87 -10.39
N LEU A 242 -4.08 -6.80 -10.45
CA LEU A 242 -3.94 -7.76 -11.54
C LEU A 242 -4.64 -9.10 -11.27
N ALA A 243 -5.23 -9.29 -10.11
CA ALA A 243 -5.81 -10.58 -9.71
C ALA A 243 -6.96 -11.04 -10.62
N ALA A 244 -7.74 -10.12 -11.17
CA ALA A 244 -8.82 -10.44 -12.10
C ALA A 244 -8.32 -11.06 -13.43
N GLN A 245 -7.02 -10.97 -13.73
CA GLN A 245 -6.41 -11.67 -14.88
C GLN A 245 -6.23 -13.17 -14.61
N LEU A 246 -6.10 -13.57 -13.35
CA LEU A 246 -5.91 -14.97 -12.93
C LEU A 246 -7.22 -15.63 -12.49
N VAL A 247 -8.13 -14.85 -11.92
CA VAL A 247 -9.43 -15.32 -11.43
C VAL A 247 -10.51 -14.36 -11.89
N SER A 248 -11.38 -14.84 -12.78
CA SER A 248 -12.52 -14.06 -13.29
C SER A 248 -13.52 -13.73 -12.18
N GLY A 249 -14.20 -12.59 -12.30
CA GLY A 249 -15.25 -12.17 -11.38
C GLY A 249 -14.76 -11.46 -10.11
N LEU A 250 -13.45 -11.32 -9.90
CA LEU A 250 -12.93 -10.48 -8.82
C LEU A 250 -13.16 -9.00 -9.12
N GLU A 251 -13.87 -8.31 -8.25
CA GLU A 251 -14.17 -6.88 -8.38
C GLU A 251 -12.95 -6.01 -8.00
N VAL A 252 -11.89 -6.16 -8.77
CA VAL A 252 -10.67 -5.38 -8.65
C VAL A 252 -10.13 -5.02 -10.03
N LYS A 253 -9.70 -3.77 -10.18
CA LYS A 253 -9.05 -3.30 -11.40
C LYS A 253 -7.74 -2.56 -11.08
N PRO A 254 -6.73 -2.67 -11.95
CA PRO A 254 -5.51 -1.90 -11.82
C PRO A 254 -5.75 -0.45 -12.22
N VAL A 255 -5.31 0.48 -11.37
CA VAL A 255 -5.33 1.92 -11.66
C VAL A 255 -3.92 2.47 -11.50
N PRO A 256 -3.39 3.17 -12.50
CA PRO A 256 -2.06 3.76 -12.42
C PRO A 256 -2.05 4.95 -11.45
N ASN A 257 -0.89 5.20 -10.85
CA ASN A 257 -0.62 6.36 -10.02
C ASN A 257 0.82 6.82 -10.27
N ARG A 258 1.00 8.10 -10.63
CA ARG A 258 2.28 8.64 -11.05
C ARG A 258 3.01 9.30 -9.88
N VAL A 259 4.34 9.17 -9.85
CA VAL A 259 5.21 9.70 -8.78
C VAL A 259 6.44 10.34 -9.39
N LEU A 260 6.79 11.52 -8.88
CA LEU A 260 8.02 12.26 -9.18
C LEU A 260 8.84 12.43 -7.92
N VAL A 261 10.16 12.43 -8.05
CA VAL A 261 11.07 12.94 -7.02
C VAL A 261 11.66 14.25 -7.51
N LEU A 262 11.40 15.29 -6.75
CA LEU A 262 11.80 16.66 -7.04
C LEU A 262 13.04 17.01 -6.22
N ARG A 263 14.10 17.51 -6.86
CA ARG A 263 15.21 18.14 -6.16
C ARG A 263 14.82 19.57 -5.80
N VAL A 264 15.04 19.93 -4.55
CA VAL A 264 14.69 21.22 -3.97
C VAL A 264 15.87 21.83 -3.22
N ALA A 265 15.82 23.12 -2.91
CA ALA A 265 16.76 23.72 -1.98
C ALA A 265 16.59 23.11 -0.57
N PRO A 266 17.67 22.98 0.22
CA PRO A 266 17.57 22.46 1.59
C PRO A 266 16.57 23.28 2.42
N GLY A 267 15.75 22.58 3.23
CA GLY A 267 14.76 23.23 4.09
C GLY A 267 13.53 23.77 3.38
N THR A 268 13.34 23.47 2.09
CA THR A 268 12.14 23.92 1.32
C THR A 268 10.84 23.39 1.90
N LEU A 269 10.82 22.14 2.36
CA LEU A 269 9.65 21.49 2.92
C LEU A 269 9.99 20.96 4.31
N PRO A 270 9.25 21.34 5.37
CA PRO A 270 9.40 20.70 6.68
C PRO A 270 9.18 19.20 6.60
N GLU A 271 9.88 18.44 7.44
CA GLU A 271 9.77 16.98 7.45
C GLU A 271 8.32 16.54 7.73
N GLY A 272 7.81 15.61 6.93
CA GLY A 272 6.47 15.06 7.10
C GLY A 272 5.87 14.50 5.83
N THR A 273 4.63 14.03 5.98
CA THR A 273 3.75 13.58 4.91
C THR A 273 2.63 14.60 4.73
N TYR A 274 2.23 14.84 3.49
CA TYR A 274 1.25 15.86 3.16
C TYR A 274 0.22 15.31 2.19
N HIS A 275 -1.05 15.38 2.58
CA HIS A 275 -2.21 15.03 1.78
C HIS A 275 -2.80 16.29 1.17
N ILE A 276 -3.15 16.26 -0.10
CA ILE A 276 -3.70 17.37 -0.87
C ILE A 276 -4.86 16.80 -1.67
N ASP A 277 -5.91 17.59 -1.87
CA ASP A 277 -7.09 17.16 -2.65
C ASP A 277 -7.61 15.80 -2.16
N ARG A 278 -7.95 15.69 -0.87
CA ARG A 278 -8.45 14.46 -0.22
C ARG A 278 -7.55 13.23 -0.46
N GLY A 279 -6.22 13.43 -0.53
CA GLY A 279 -5.24 12.38 -0.75
C GLY A 279 -5.11 11.91 -2.22
N TYR A 280 -5.75 12.60 -3.16
CA TYR A 280 -5.52 12.36 -4.59
C TYR A 280 -4.16 12.87 -5.05
N LEU A 281 -3.66 13.92 -4.41
CA LEU A 281 -2.29 14.40 -4.52
C LEU A 281 -1.62 14.27 -3.16
N TYR A 282 -0.34 14.01 -3.16
CA TYR A 282 0.43 13.85 -1.94
C TYR A 282 1.89 14.23 -2.14
N MET A 283 2.54 14.66 -1.08
CA MET A 283 3.98 14.89 -1.06
C MET A 283 4.60 14.49 0.28
N ARG A 284 5.87 14.19 0.28
CA ARG A 284 6.66 13.98 1.49
C ARG A 284 8.12 14.32 1.28
N THR A 285 8.81 14.64 2.35
CA THR A 285 10.27 14.70 2.36
C THR A 285 10.88 13.31 2.26
N LEU A 286 11.90 13.14 1.43
CA LEU A 286 12.77 11.96 1.44
C LEU A 286 14.06 12.24 2.24
N ASP A 287 14.63 13.38 2.01
CA ASP A 287 15.74 13.98 2.72
C ASP A 287 15.66 15.53 2.63
N ASP A 288 16.74 16.24 3.00
CA ASP A 288 16.79 17.71 3.00
C ASP A 288 16.72 18.34 1.60
N ARG A 289 16.94 17.56 0.52
CA ARG A 289 17.02 18.01 -0.87
C ARG A 289 16.04 17.32 -1.81
N HIS A 290 15.31 16.34 -1.35
CA HIS A 290 14.39 15.59 -2.20
C HIS A 290 12.99 15.52 -1.60
N VAL A 291 12.02 15.90 -2.42
CA VAL A 291 10.60 15.79 -2.13
C VAL A 291 9.99 14.82 -3.12
N LEU A 292 9.27 13.83 -2.61
CA LEU A 292 8.42 12.99 -3.43
C LEU A 292 7.07 13.69 -3.60
N PHE A 293 6.60 13.85 -4.83
CA PHE A 293 5.28 14.36 -5.19
C PHE A 293 4.57 13.38 -6.11
N GLY A 294 3.34 13.03 -5.82
CA GLY A 294 2.64 12.03 -6.61
C GLY A 294 1.12 12.16 -6.54
N GLY A 295 0.46 11.25 -7.28
CA GLY A 295 -1.00 11.22 -7.35
C GLY A 295 -1.56 11.50 -8.74
N GLY A 296 -2.69 12.18 -8.79
CA GLY A 296 -3.31 12.60 -10.04
C GLY A 296 -4.19 11.53 -10.70
N ARG A 297 -4.53 10.44 -10.00
CA ARG A 297 -5.43 9.40 -10.56
C ARG A 297 -6.82 9.94 -10.89
N GLN A 298 -7.29 10.98 -10.20
CA GLN A 298 -8.56 11.67 -10.47
C GLN A 298 -8.59 12.40 -11.82
N TRP A 299 -7.44 12.60 -12.45
CA TRP A 299 -7.35 13.27 -13.75
C TRP A 299 -7.69 12.36 -14.94
N GLY A 300 -7.94 11.07 -14.68
CA GLY A 300 -8.39 10.11 -15.68
C GLY A 300 -7.33 9.66 -16.69
N PHE A 301 -6.04 9.79 -16.37
CA PHE A 301 -4.99 9.23 -17.23
C PHE A 301 -5.07 7.70 -17.23
N GLU A 302 -5.11 7.13 -18.41
CA GLU A 302 -5.06 5.69 -18.62
C GLU A 302 -3.70 5.29 -19.17
N LEU A 303 -3.14 4.21 -18.65
CA LEU A 303 -1.87 3.66 -19.12
C LEU A 303 -2.05 2.17 -19.41
N PRO A 304 -1.36 1.63 -20.41
CA PRO A 304 -1.31 0.20 -20.63
C PRO A 304 -0.61 -0.51 -19.47
N LEU A 305 -1.02 -1.74 -19.17
CA LEU A 305 -0.39 -2.54 -18.13
C LEU A 305 1.06 -2.89 -18.50
N PRO A 306 1.96 -2.99 -17.51
CA PRO A 306 3.32 -3.43 -17.74
C PRO A 306 3.37 -4.82 -18.43
N PRO A 307 4.33 -5.06 -19.33
CA PRO A 307 5.53 -4.24 -19.59
C PRO A 307 5.32 -3.10 -20.61
N THR A 308 4.14 -2.95 -21.21
CA THR A 308 3.86 -1.88 -22.18
C THR A 308 3.90 -0.51 -21.50
N ARG A 309 4.39 0.49 -22.23
CA ARG A 309 4.46 1.88 -21.76
C ARG A 309 3.83 2.81 -22.80
N ASP A 310 3.24 3.89 -22.31
CA ASP A 310 2.82 5.04 -23.12
C ASP A 310 3.56 6.28 -22.61
N GLU A 311 4.70 6.54 -23.20
CA GLU A 311 5.61 7.61 -22.79
C GLU A 311 4.99 9.00 -23.00
N ALA A 312 4.12 9.17 -24.01
CA ALA A 312 3.45 10.43 -24.27
C ALA A 312 2.45 10.77 -23.16
N THR A 313 1.61 9.82 -22.77
CA THR A 313 0.67 9.98 -21.65
C THR A 313 1.41 10.14 -20.33
N GLU A 314 2.48 9.38 -20.09
CA GLU A 314 3.33 9.55 -18.90
C GLU A 314 3.91 10.97 -18.82
N ALA A 315 4.40 11.54 -19.93
CA ALA A 315 4.96 12.88 -19.97
C ALA A 315 3.89 13.95 -19.69
N GLN A 316 2.69 13.83 -20.25
CA GLN A 316 1.56 14.75 -19.95
C GLN A 316 1.19 14.71 -18.46
N TRP A 317 1.21 13.51 -17.85
CA TRP A 317 0.95 13.37 -16.42
C TRP A 317 2.06 14.01 -15.58
N ASP A 318 3.34 13.81 -15.96
CA ASP A 318 4.48 14.46 -15.31
C ASP A 318 4.36 15.98 -15.33
N ASP A 319 4.02 16.58 -16.49
CA ASP A 319 3.84 18.02 -16.64
C ASP A 319 2.71 18.55 -15.73
N ARG A 320 1.61 17.81 -15.63
CA ARG A 320 0.49 18.19 -14.77
C ARG A 320 0.83 18.07 -13.28
N LEU A 321 1.59 17.02 -12.88
CA LEU A 321 2.10 16.89 -11.50
C LEU A 321 3.08 18.01 -11.17
N LEU A 322 3.98 18.36 -12.09
CA LEU A 322 4.90 19.48 -11.92
C LEU A 322 4.16 20.81 -11.77
N ALA A 323 3.13 21.04 -12.56
CA ALA A 323 2.30 22.24 -12.43
C ALA A 323 1.61 22.31 -11.06
N ALA A 324 1.03 21.19 -10.61
CA ALA A 324 0.39 21.10 -9.29
C ALA A 324 1.37 21.25 -8.12
N SER A 325 2.61 20.73 -8.26
CA SER A 325 3.61 20.82 -7.20
C SER A 325 4.09 22.24 -6.93
N ARG A 326 4.06 23.14 -7.93
CA ARG A 326 4.55 24.53 -7.82
C ARG A 326 3.84 25.36 -6.76
N GLN A 327 2.63 24.99 -6.41
CA GLN A 327 1.89 25.63 -5.32
C GLN A 327 2.57 25.38 -3.95
N TRP A 328 3.24 24.25 -3.80
CA TRP A 328 3.73 23.78 -2.52
C TRP A 328 5.26 23.77 -2.39
N VAL A 329 5.94 23.49 -3.51
CA VAL A 329 7.40 23.38 -3.53
C VAL A 329 7.98 23.96 -4.82
N HIS A 330 9.06 24.71 -4.68
CA HIS A 330 9.86 25.15 -5.82
C HIS A 330 10.93 24.10 -6.11
N SER A 331 10.84 23.43 -7.26
CA SER A 331 11.79 22.38 -7.65
C SER A 331 12.81 22.87 -8.66
N GLU A 332 14.06 22.41 -8.49
CA GLU A 332 15.18 22.67 -9.42
C GLU A 332 15.19 21.66 -10.57
N ALA A 333 14.83 20.40 -10.29
CA ALA A 333 14.85 19.31 -11.26
C ALA A 333 13.97 18.12 -10.80
N VAL A 334 13.53 17.30 -11.76
CA VAL A 334 12.99 15.96 -11.51
C VAL A 334 14.11 14.94 -11.59
N THR A 335 14.40 14.25 -10.49
CA THR A 335 15.49 13.25 -10.43
C THR A 335 15.01 11.85 -10.73
N HIS A 336 13.79 11.49 -10.31
CA HIS A 336 13.18 10.16 -10.57
C HIS A 336 11.72 10.31 -10.93
N ARG A 337 11.21 9.34 -11.66
CA ARG A 337 9.80 9.22 -12.03
C ARG A 337 9.42 7.76 -12.22
N TRP A 338 8.24 7.40 -11.74
CA TRP A 338 7.70 6.04 -11.94
C TRP A 338 6.17 6.01 -11.85
N THR A 339 5.60 4.91 -12.32
CA THR A 339 4.19 4.60 -12.15
C THR A 339 4.04 3.40 -11.23
N GLY A 340 3.23 3.55 -10.18
CA GLY A 340 2.72 2.48 -9.34
C GLY A 340 1.33 2.03 -9.82
N TRP A 341 0.92 0.82 -9.48
CA TRP A 341 -0.39 0.28 -9.83
C TRP A 341 -1.17 -0.04 -8.55
N LEU A 342 -2.31 0.58 -8.40
CA LEU A 342 -3.24 0.35 -7.31
C LEU A 342 -4.23 -0.75 -7.70
N GLY A 343 -4.76 -1.50 -6.74
CA GLY A 343 -5.96 -2.30 -6.92
C GLY A 343 -7.14 -1.55 -6.33
N VAL A 344 -8.11 -1.17 -7.15
CA VAL A 344 -9.31 -0.45 -6.73
C VAL A 344 -10.57 -1.23 -7.09
N GLY A 345 -11.68 -0.95 -6.40
CA GLY A 345 -12.99 -1.54 -6.62
C GLY A 345 -14.11 -0.54 -6.35
N PRO A 346 -15.36 -1.03 -6.20
CA PRO A 346 -16.51 -0.17 -5.96
C PRO A 346 -16.48 0.53 -4.60
N ASP A 347 -15.77 -0.03 -3.65
CA ASP A 347 -15.56 0.51 -2.31
C ASP A 347 -14.06 0.55 -1.95
N ARG A 348 -13.72 1.12 -0.81
CA ARG A 348 -12.33 1.23 -0.32
C ARG A 348 -11.88 0.04 0.53
N CYS A 349 -12.70 -1.01 0.65
CA CYS A 349 -12.37 -2.17 1.46
C CYS A 349 -11.48 -3.16 0.69
N PRO A 350 -10.55 -3.84 1.36
CA PRO A 350 -9.84 -4.98 0.77
C PRO A 350 -10.82 -6.09 0.37
N LEU A 351 -10.47 -6.84 -0.66
CA LEU A 351 -11.20 -8.02 -1.08
C LEU A 351 -10.41 -9.26 -0.63
N ILE A 352 -10.95 -9.98 0.36
CA ILE A 352 -10.36 -11.18 0.94
C ILE A 352 -11.38 -12.30 0.88
N GLY A 353 -10.99 -13.47 0.46
CA GLY A 353 -11.89 -14.61 0.40
C GLY A 353 -11.35 -15.82 -0.34
N ALA A 354 -12.21 -16.81 -0.50
CA ALA A 354 -11.98 -17.99 -1.33
C ALA A 354 -12.70 -17.83 -2.66
N SER A 355 -11.96 -17.98 -3.77
CA SER A 355 -12.57 -18.07 -5.10
C SER A 355 -13.07 -19.47 -5.39
N GLN A 356 -12.36 -20.48 -4.88
CA GLN A 356 -12.71 -21.90 -4.90
C GLN A 356 -12.00 -22.58 -3.70
N PRO A 357 -12.38 -23.83 -3.34
CA PRO A 357 -11.68 -24.58 -2.29
C PRO A 357 -10.17 -24.64 -2.56
N GLY A 358 -9.35 -24.18 -1.62
CA GLY A 358 -7.90 -24.13 -1.74
C GLY A 358 -7.34 -22.99 -2.61
N LEU A 359 -8.18 -22.17 -3.24
CA LEU A 359 -7.78 -20.96 -3.99
C LEU A 359 -8.33 -19.70 -3.32
N HIS A 360 -7.49 -19.01 -2.61
CA HIS A 360 -7.84 -17.81 -1.84
C HIS A 360 -7.19 -16.56 -2.44
N HIS A 361 -7.75 -15.39 -2.13
CA HIS A 361 -7.22 -14.10 -2.60
C HIS A 361 -7.25 -13.05 -1.49
N ALA A 362 -6.29 -12.12 -1.55
CA ALA A 362 -6.27 -10.90 -0.75
C ALA A 362 -5.71 -9.76 -1.59
N VAL A 363 -6.61 -8.92 -2.09
CA VAL A 363 -6.35 -7.91 -3.12
C VAL A 363 -7.14 -6.62 -2.86
N ARG A 364 -7.01 -5.61 -3.70
CA ARG A 364 -7.77 -4.36 -3.61
C ARG A 364 -7.42 -3.51 -2.39
N MET A 365 -6.12 -3.18 -2.27
CA MET A 365 -5.63 -2.38 -1.13
C MET A 365 -5.96 -0.88 -1.22
N GLY A 366 -6.58 -0.39 -2.31
CA GLY A 366 -7.12 0.97 -2.45
C GLY A 366 -6.12 2.12 -2.30
N GLY A 367 -4.80 1.86 -2.38
CA GLY A 367 -3.74 2.84 -2.10
C GLY A 367 -3.19 2.80 -0.68
N MET A 368 -3.84 2.10 0.25
CA MET A 368 -3.48 2.04 1.68
C MET A 368 -2.65 0.80 2.06
N GLY A 369 -1.96 0.18 1.08
CA GLY A 369 -1.25 -1.09 1.26
C GLY A 369 -0.18 -1.10 2.35
N VAL A 370 0.48 0.02 2.63
CA VAL A 370 1.47 0.12 3.73
C VAL A 370 0.77 -0.02 5.08
N ALA A 371 -0.36 0.64 5.26
CA ALA A 371 -1.12 0.59 6.50
C ALA A 371 -1.83 -0.76 6.72
N ILE A 372 -2.46 -1.34 5.68
CA ILE A 372 -3.33 -2.53 5.88
C ILE A 372 -2.66 -3.85 5.49
N GLY A 373 -1.63 -3.83 4.65
CA GLY A 373 -1.17 -5.03 3.94
C GLY A 373 -0.67 -6.16 4.82
N ALA A 374 -0.01 -5.84 5.94
CA ALA A 374 0.49 -6.86 6.86
C ALA A 374 -0.65 -7.61 7.58
N ARG A 375 -1.68 -6.88 8.05
CA ARG A 375 -2.89 -7.47 8.65
C ARG A 375 -3.65 -8.33 7.65
N ILE A 376 -3.85 -7.82 6.44
CA ILE A 376 -4.53 -8.55 5.36
C ILE A 376 -3.78 -9.83 4.99
N GLY A 377 -2.45 -9.77 4.97
CA GLY A 377 -1.61 -10.97 4.76
C GLY A 377 -1.76 -12.01 5.88
N ARG A 378 -1.87 -11.58 7.13
CA ARG A 378 -2.15 -12.46 8.27
C ARG A 378 -3.53 -13.14 8.15
N GLU A 379 -4.54 -12.39 7.75
CA GLU A 379 -5.90 -12.91 7.55
C GLU A 379 -5.96 -13.94 6.41
N LEU A 380 -5.30 -13.66 5.28
CA LEU A 380 -5.19 -14.63 4.21
C LEU A 380 -4.42 -15.89 4.65
N ALA A 381 -3.38 -15.75 5.46
CA ALA A 381 -2.66 -16.89 6.01
C ALA A 381 -3.55 -17.78 6.87
N ALA A 382 -4.40 -17.20 7.73
CA ALA A 382 -5.39 -17.95 8.51
C ALA A 382 -6.35 -18.72 7.59
N ASN A 383 -6.93 -18.08 6.59
CA ASN A 383 -7.82 -18.71 5.62
C ASN A 383 -7.14 -19.89 4.87
N LEU A 384 -5.86 -19.73 4.51
CA LEU A 384 -5.10 -20.80 3.85
C LEU A 384 -4.76 -21.96 4.78
N LEU A 385 -4.73 -21.75 6.08
CA LEU A 385 -4.42 -22.80 7.08
C LEU A 385 -5.67 -23.59 7.50
N GLU A 386 -6.85 -22.97 7.45
CA GLU A 386 -8.15 -23.58 7.80
C GLU A 386 -8.77 -24.38 6.65
N ALA A 387 -8.41 -24.10 5.42
CA ALA A 387 -9.01 -24.65 4.17
C ALA A 387 -8.67 -26.15 3.93
#